data_78dd0cd2d9d83bbe29f49e9a68c6a7d0
#
_entry.id   78dd0cd2d9d83bbe29f49e9a68c6a7d0
#
_cell.length_a   1.000
_cell.length_b   1.000
_cell.length_c   1.000
_cell.angle_alpha   90.00
_cell.angle_beta   90.00
_cell.angle_gamma   90.00
#
_symmetry.space_group_name_H-M   'P 1'
#
loop_
_entity.id
_entity.type
_entity.pdbx_description
1 polymer ?
#
loop_
_entity_poly.entity_id
_entity_poly.type
_entity_poly.pdbx_seq_one_letter_code
_entity_poly.pdbx_strand_id
1 'polypeptide(L)'
;MSLQGKVALVTGASRGIGQAIALELGRQGAVVIGTATSASGAERIAATLKENGVQGTGLELNVTSDESVAAVLAQITAQFGAPAILVNNAGITRDNLMMRMKDDEWYDVVDTNLNSLFRLSKGVLRGMTKARWGRIINIGSVVGAMGNAGQVNY
;
A
#
# COMPACT_ATOMS: atom_id res chain seq x y z
N MET A 1 22.51 5.71 6.21
CA MET A 1 21.10 5.64 5.81
C MET A 1 20.30 4.95 6.89
N SER A 2 19.29 5.66 7.39
CA SER A 2 18.54 5.25 8.59
C SER A 2 17.66 4.01 8.41
N LEU A 3 17.34 3.65 7.17
CA LEU A 3 16.46 2.52 6.85
C LEU A 3 17.19 1.35 6.20
N GLN A 4 18.51 1.32 6.30
CA GLN A 4 19.33 0.30 5.65
C GLN A 4 18.85 -1.12 6.00
N GLY A 5 18.51 -1.89 4.96
CA GLY A 5 18.07 -3.27 5.08
C GLY A 5 16.64 -3.47 5.61
N LYS A 6 15.91 -2.41 5.95
CA LYS A 6 14.51 -2.52 6.36
C LYS A 6 13.63 -2.86 5.16
N VAL A 7 12.75 -3.83 5.31
CA VAL A 7 11.79 -4.20 4.27
C VAL A 7 10.56 -3.30 4.36
N ALA A 8 10.27 -2.58 3.29
CA ALA A 8 9.15 -1.65 3.22
C ALA A 8 8.14 -2.12 2.16
N LEU A 9 6.89 -2.22 2.56
CA LEU A 9 5.77 -2.52 1.68
C LEU A 9 4.97 -1.24 1.43
N VAL A 10 4.87 -0.85 0.16
CA VAL A 10 4.12 0.34 -0.27
C VAL A 10 3.01 -0.10 -1.22
N THR A 11 1.76 0.03 -0.79
CA THR A 11 0.62 -0.29 -1.66
C THR A 11 0.32 0.85 -2.62
N GLY A 12 -0.15 0.51 -3.83
CA GLY A 12 -0.46 1.52 -4.84
C GLY A 12 0.76 2.31 -5.31
N ALA A 13 1.87 1.62 -5.58
CA ALA A 13 3.17 2.24 -5.84
C ALA A 13 3.51 2.43 -7.31
N SER A 14 2.58 2.15 -8.24
CA SER A 14 2.88 2.21 -9.68
C SER A 14 2.97 3.63 -10.23
N ARG A 15 2.49 4.61 -9.49
CA ARG A 15 2.48 6.03 -9.90
C ARG A 15 2.23 6.94 -8.70
N GLY A 16 2.30 8.25 -8.93
CA GLY A 16 1.88 9.28 -7.99
C GLY A 16 2.60 9.24 -6.64
N ILE A 17 1.84 9.45 -5.58
CA ILE A 17 2.35 9.54 -4.22
C ILE A 17 3.02 8.23 -3.80
N GLY A 18 2.41 7.09 -4.10
CA GLY A 18 2.97 5.78 -3.75
C GLY A 18 4.33 5.53 -4.39
N GLN A 19 4.49 5.88 -5.66
CA GLN A 19 5.78 5.78 -6.35
C GLN A 19 6.83 6.68 -5.72
N ALA A 20 6.48 7.92 -5.42
CA ALA A 20 7.41 8.87 -4.79
C ALA A 20 7.87 8.37 -3.40
N ILE A 21 6.95 7.83 -2.62
CA ILE A 21 7.27 7.25 -1.31
C ILE A 21 8.19 6.04 -1.46
N ALA A 22 7.89 5.15 -2.41
CA ALA A 22 8.71 3.96 -2.67
C ALA A 22 10.17 4.34 -3.01
N LEU A 23 10.34 5.32 -3.87
CA LEU A 23 11.68 5.81 -4.27
C LEU A 23 12.41 6.47 -3.10
N GLU A 24 11.72 7.27 -2.30
CA GLU A 24 12.33 7.92 -1.13
C GLU A 24 12.76 6.91 -0.07
N LEU A 25 11.93 5.92 0.23
CA LEU A 25 12.31 4.83 1.15
C LEU A 25 13.54 4.08 0.64
N GLY A 26 13.57 3.79 -0.66
CA GLY A 26 14.73 3.17 -1.30
C GLY A 26 15.99 4.02 -1.21
N ARG A 27 15.86 5.32 -1.44
CA ARG A 27 16.97 6.28 -1.30
C ARG A 27 17.54 6.26 0.11
N GLN A 28 16.73 5.96 1.11
CA GLN A 28 17.15 5.85 2.51
C GLN A 28 17.65 4.45 2.90
N GLY A 29 17.78 3.56 1.94
CA GLY A 29 18.37 2.24 2.14
C GLY A 29 17.39 1.09 2.37
N ALA A 30 16.09 1.36 2.34
CA ALA A 30 15.09 0.28 2.48
C ALA A 30 15.08 -0.64 1.26
N VAL A 31 14.73 -1.90 1.50
CA VAL A 31 14.34 -2.84 0.45
C VAL A 31 12.85 -2.61 0.21
N VAL A 32 12.47 -2.21 -0.99
CA VAL A 32 11.11 -1.74 -1.28
C VAL A 32 10.33 -2.77 -2.07
N ILE A 33 9.17 -3.16 -1.56
CA ILE A 33 8.17 -3.93 -2.28
C ILE A 33 6.99 -3.01 -2.54
N GLY A 34 6.79 -2.66 -3.80
CA GLY A 34 5.64 -1.88 -4.22
C GLY A 34 4.56 -2.77 -4.80
N THR A 35 3.29 -2.42 -4.61
CA THR A 35 2.20 -3.21 -5.16
C THR A 35 1.31 -2.41 -6.10
N ALA A 36 0.71 -3.12 -7.04
CA ALA A 36 -0.29 -2.60 -7.97
C ALA A 36 -1.42 -3.61 -8.14
N THR A 37 -2.53 -3.18 -8.69
CA THR A 37 -3.70 -4.04 -8.91
C THR A 37 -3.58 -4.94 -10.15
N SER A 38 -2.54 -4.74 -10.95
CA SER A 38 -2.32 -5.50 -12.19
C SER A 38 -0.87 -5.97 -12.31
N ALA A 39 -0.66 -7.03 -13.09
CA ALA A 39 0.67 -7.52 -13.40
C ALA A 39 1.53 -6.46 -14.11
N SER A 40 0.93 -5.71 -15.06
CA SER A 40 1.63 -4.64 -15.76
C SER A 40 2.06 -3.51 -14.82
N GLY A 41 1.24 -3.16 -13.85
CA GLY A 41 1.59 -2.19 -12.80
C GLY A 41 2.75 -2.69 -11.93
N ALA A 42 2.72 -3.96 -11.55
CA ALA A 42 3.80 -4.59 -10.80
C ALA A 42 5.13 -4.56 -11.56
N GLU A 43 5.09 -4.87 -12.86
CA GLU A 43 6.28 -4.79 -13.72
C GLU A 43 6.85 -3.38 -13.83
N ARG A 44 5.98 -2.37 -13.94
CA ARG A 44 6.42 -0.96 -13.95
C ARG A 44 7.09 -0.56 -12.64
N ILE A 45 6.56 -1.02 -11.51
CA ILE A 45 7.19 -0.78 -10.21
C ILE A 45 8.59 -1.39 -10.18
N ALA A 46 8.71 -2.66 -10.58
CA ALA A 46 10.01 -3.34 -10.60
C ALA A 46 11.02 -2.61 -11.47
N ALA A 47 10.61 -2.19 -12.67
CA ALA A 47 11.47 -1.42 -13.59
C ALA A 47 11.89 -0.08 -12.99
N THR A 48 10.96 0.66 -12.40
CA THR A 48 11.24 1.97 -11.77
C THR A 48 12.23 1.84 -10.61
N LEU A 49 12.06 0.84 -9.76
CA LEU A 49 12.99 0.58 -8.66
C LEU A 49 14.39 0.26 -9.18
N LYS A 50 14.47 -0.61 -10.20
CA LYS A 50 15.74 -0.98 -10.81
C LYS A 50 16.45 0.22 -11.44
N GLU A 51 15.72 1.06 -12.19
CA GLU A 51 16.25 2.26 -12.81
C GLU A 51 16.84 3.26 -11.81
N ASN A 52 16.29 3.27 -10.59
CA ASN A 52 16.73 4.16 -9.51
C ASN A 52 17.70 3.49 -8.53
N GLY A 53 18.17 2.28 -8.85
CA GLY A 53 19.13 1.57 -8.00
C GLY A 53 18.57 1.12 -6.65
N VAL A 54 17.25 0.97 -6.56
CA VAL A 54 16.57 0.53 -5.34
C VAL A 54 16.39 -0.98 -5.37
N GLN A 55 16.82 -1.64 -4.29
CA GLN A 55 16.59 -3.07 -4.12
C GLN A 55 15.13 -3.34 -3.78
N GLY A 56 14.54 -4.32 -4.45
CA GLY A 56 13.16 -4.71 -4.21
C GLY A 56 12.47 -5.20 -5.46
N THR A 57 11.15 -5.17 -5.45
CA THR A 57 10.33 -5.65 -6.56
C THR A 57 8.93 -5.04 -6.55
N GLY A 58 8.19 -5.30 -7.63
CA GLY A 58 6.75 -5.02 -7.73
C GLY A 58 5.94 -6.30 -7.67
N LEU A 59 4.84 -6.29 -6.96
CA LEU A 59 3.92 -7.43 -6.84
C LEU A 59 2.49 -6.98 -7.12
N GLU A 60 1.69 -7.89 -7.65
CA GLU A 60 0.26 -7.68 -7.81
C GLU A 60 -0.45 -7.96 -6.49
N LEU A 61 -1.29 -7.05 -6.04
CA LEU A 61 -2.04 -7.16 -4.80
C LEU A 61 -3.44 -6.59 -4.94
N ASN A 62 -4.43 -7.38 -4.58
CA ASN A 62 -5.78 -6.90 -4.34
C ASN A 62 -5.99 -6.68 -2.84
N VAL A 63 -5.99 -5.43 -2.40
CA VAL A 63 -6.09 -5.08 -0.98
C VAL A 63 -7.46 -5.38 -0.36
N THR A 64 -8.47 -5.71 -1.19
CA THR A 64 -9.81 -6.10 -0.73
C THR A 64 -9.95 -7.61 -0.54
N SER A 65 -8.94 -8.39 -0.89
CA SER A 65 -8.93 -9.86 -0.79
C SER A 65 -8.01 -10.32 0.35
N ASP A 66 -8.57 -10.97 1.34
CA ASP A 66 -7.80 -11.55 2.44
C ASP A 66 -6.78 -12.58 1.93
N GLU A 67 -7.16 -13.37 0.93
CA GLU A 67 -6.27 -14.38 0.33
C GLU A 67 -5.10 -13.73 -0.41
N SER A 68 -5.37 -12.67 -1.19
CA SER A 68 -4.33 -11.93 -1.90
C SER A 68 -3.35 -11.29 -0.94
N VAL A 69 -3.84 -10.66 0.11
CA VAL A 69 -3.01 -10.04 1.16
C VAL A 69 -2.13 -11.10 1.83
N ALA A 70 -2.72 -12.21 2.26
CA ALA A 70 -1.96 -13.29 2.91
C ALA A 70 -0.88 -13.87 2.00
N ALA A 71 -1.20 -14.11 0.72
CA ALA A 71 -0.26 -14.66 -0.25
C ALA A 71 0.91 -13.72 -0.51
N VAL A 72 0.64 -12.44 -0.69
CA VAL A 72 1.69 -11.43 -0.93
C VAL A 72 2.60 -11.27 0.29
N LEU A 73 2.03 -11.19 1.48
CA LEU A 73 2.83 -11.08 2.72
C LEU A 73 3.71 -12.31 2.93
N ALA A 74 3.20 -13.51 2.65
CA ALA A 74 3.98 -14.74 2.72
C ALA A 74 5.14 -14.73 1.71
N GLN A 75 4.90 -14.30 0.49
CA GLN A 75 5.91 -14.19 -0.55
C GLN A 75 7.00 -13.18 -0.16
N ILE A 76 6.62 -12.02 0.33
CA ILE A 76 7.58 -10.99 0.78
C ILE A 76 8.47 -11.54 1.90
N THR A 77 7.85 -12.16 2.89
CA THR A 77 8.57 -12.71 4.05
C THR A 77 9.56 -13.79 3.63
N ALA A 78 9.18 -14.66 2.69
CA ALA A 78 10.06 -15.71 2.19
C ALA A 78 11.25 -15.19 1.38
N GLN A 79 11.05 -14.13 0.58
CA GLN A 79 12.07 -13.61 -0.33
C GLN A 79 12.93 -12.49 0.27
N PHE A 80 12.37 -11.66 1.13
CA PHE A 80 13.03 -10.44 1.60
C PHE A 80 13.07 -10.33 3.13
N GLY A 81 12.20 -11.02 3.81
CA GLY A 81 11.98 -10.89 5.25
C GLY A 81 10.66 -10.20 5.57
N ALA A 82 10.28 -10.25 6.85
CA ALA A 82 9.03 -9.64 7.29
C ALA A 82 9.04 -8.12 7.08
N PRO A 83 7.94 -7.53 6.56
CA PRO A 83 7.86 -6.08 6.42
C PRO A 83 8.04 -5.36 7.75
N ALA A 84 8.97 -4.43 7.78
CA ALA A 84 9.23 -3.56 8.93
C ALA A 84 8.54 -2.20 8.78
N ILE A 85 8.23 -1.81 7.54
CA ILE A 85 7.53 -0.57 7.22
C ILE A 85 6.35 -0.94 6.31
N LEU A 86 5.17 -0.46 6.66
CA LEU A 86 3.97 -0.56 5.82
C LEU A 86 3.47 0.84 5.50
N VAL A 87 3.34 1.14 4.22
CA VAL A 87 2.71 2.38 3.75
C VAL A 87 1.40 2.00 3.05
N ASN A 88 0.29 2.26 3.70
CA ASN A 88 -1.05 2.09 3.15
C ASN A 88 -1.39 3.30 2.29
N ASN A 89 -1.15 3.18 0.98
CA ASN A 89 -1.38 4.25 0.01
C ASN A 89 -2.43 3.87 -1.04
N ALA A 90 -2.70 2.59 -1.26
CA ALA A 90 -3.73 2.18 -2.21
C ALA A 90 -5.10 2.77 -1.83
N GLY A 91 -5.76 3.36 -2.80
CA GLY A 91 -7.07 3.96 -2.60
C GLY A 91 -7.75 4.25 -3.92
N ILE A 92 -9.07 4.37 -3.87
CA ILE A 92 -9.91 4.68 -5.01
C ILE A 92 -10.92 5.75 -4.64
N THR A 93 -11.49 6.37 -5.65
CA THR A 93 -12.67 7.24 -5.54
C THR A 93 -13.81 6.67 -6.38
N ARG A 94 -15.03 6.83 -5.91
CA ARG A 94 -16.27 6.52 -6.63
C ARG A 94 -17.26 7.62 -6.29
N ASP A 95 -17.06 8.78 -6.90
CA ASP A 95 -17.76 9.99 -6.55
C ASP A 95 -19.17 9.98 -7.11
N ASN A 96 -20.15 10.38 -6.28
CA ASN A 96 -21.53 10.59 -6.67
C ASN A 96 -22.23 11.38 -5.57
N LEU A 97 -23.30 12.09 -5.92
CA LEU A 97 -24.18 12.72 -4.92
C LEU A 97 -24.73 11.64 -3.99
N MET A 98 -24.75 11.90 -2.69
CA MET A 98 -25.17 10.91 -1.69
C MET A 98 -26.54 10.31 -2.01
N MET A 99 -27.50 11.13 -2.47
CA MET A 99 -28.84 10.65 -2.82
C MET A 99 -28.86 9.68 -4.01
N ARG A 100 -27.84 9.70 -4.86
CA ARG A 100 -27.71 8.86 -6.06
C ARG A 100 -26.64 7.79 -5.91
N MET A 101 -25.89 7.83 -4.81
CA MET A 101 -24.80 6.89 -4.58
C MET A 101 -25.35 5.48 -4.45
N LYS A 102 -24.76 4.55 -5.23
CA LYS A 102 -25.10 3.14 -5.18
C LYS A 102 -24.36 2.46 -4.06
N ASP A 103 -24.89 1.34 -3.58
CA ASP A 103 -24.26 0.56 -2.53
C ASP A 103 -22.84 0.10 -2.91
N ASP A 104 -22.63 -0.33 -4.16
CA ASP A 104 -21.33 -0.73 -4.65
C ASP A 104 -20.32 0.43 -4.65
N GLU A 105 -20.75 1.63 -4.99
CA GLU A 105 -19.86 2.81 -4.93
C GLU A 105 -19.44 3.11 -3.48
N TRP A 106 -20.32 2.91 -2.52
CA TRP A 106 -20.00 3.06 -1.10
C TRP A 106 -19.05 1.96 -0.62
N TYR A 107 -19.43 0.70 -0.84
CA TYR A 107 -18.66 -0.44 -0.34
C TYR A 107 -17.30 -0.58 -1.00
N ASP A 108 -17.17 -0.29 -2.29
CA ASP A 108 -15.89 -0.32 -2.99
C ASP A 108 -14.88 0.63 -2.35
N VAL A 109 -15.30 1.85 -2.03
CA VAL A 109 -14.44 2.85 -1.41
C VAL A 109 -14.10 2.49 0.02
N VAL A 110 -15.09 2.10 0.81
CA VAL A 110 -14.88 1.73 2.22
C VAL A 110 -13.99 0.49 2.33
N ASP A 111 -14.21 -0.52 1.50
CA ASP A 111 -13.42 -1.74 1.53
C ASP A 111 -11.98 -1.51 1.06
N THR A 112 -11.78 -0.77 -0.03
CA THR A 112 -10.45 -0.49 -0.55
C THR A 112 -9.68 0.50 0.32
N ASN A 113 -10.31 1.58 0.77
CA ASN A 113 -9.61 2.67 1.44
C ASN A 113 -9.51 2.47 2.96
N LEU A 114 -10.49 1.82 3.58
CA LEU A 114 -10.56 1.67 5.03
C LEU A 114 -10.28 0.25 5.50
N ASN A 115 -11.04 -0.74 5.02
CA ASN A 115 -10.88 -2.12 5.49
C ASN A 115 -9.52 -2.70 5.15
N SER A 116 -8.92 -2.27 4.04
CA SER A 116 -7.57 -2.69 3.66
C SER A 116 -6.52 -2.32 4.69
N LEU A 117 -6.68 -1.20 5.40
CA LEU A 117 -5.78 -0.78 6.47
C LEU A 117 -5.73 -1.82 7.58
N PHE A 118 -6.89 -2.35 7.94
CA PHE A 118 -6.99 -3.40 8.95
C PHE A 118 -6.31 -4.69 8.48
N ARG A 119 -6.61 -5.14 7.26
CA ARG A 119 -6.04 -6.38 6.70
C ARG A 119 -4.52 -6.35 6.67
N LEU A 120 -3.96 -5.29 6.10
CA LEU A 120 -2.51 -5.15 5.93
C LEU A 120 -1.81 -4.88 7.25
N SER A 121 -2.34 -4.00 8.09
CA SER A 121 -1.77 -3.70 9.41
C SER A 121 -1.74 -4.96 10.28
N LYS A 122 -2.83 -5.70 10.34
CA LYS A 122 -2.90 -6.97 11.06
C LYS A 122 -1.87 -7.97 10.54
N GLY A 123 -1.72 -8.05 9.21
CA GLY A 123 -0.79 -8.98 8.57
C GLY A 123 0.67 -8.73 8.88
N VAL A 124 1.07 -7.47 9.12
CA VAL A 124 2.48 -7.11 9.39
C VAL A 124 2.82 -6.97 10.86
N LEU A 125 1.82 -6.84 11.75
CA LEU A 125 2.04 -6.56 13.17
C LEU A 125 2.85 -7.64 13.87
N ARG A 126 2.59 -8.90 13.58
CA ARG A 126 3.29 -10.02 14.25
C ARG A 126 4.81 -9.96 14.01
N GLY A 127 5.22 -9.73 12.77
CA GLY A 127 6.64 -9.59 12.42
C GLY A 127 7.27 -8.36 13.06
N MET A 128 6.56 -7.23 13.05
CA MET A 128 7.03 -6.00 13.68
C MET A 128 7.17 -6.15 15.20
N THR A 129 6.21 -6.80 15.84
CA THR A 129 6.25 -7.07 17.29
C THR A 129 7.42 -7.98 17.65
N LYS A 130 7.62 -9.04 16.87
CA LYS A 130 8.73 -9.96 17.05
C LYS A 130 10.09 -9.27 16.90
N ALA A 131 10.22 -8.39 15.92
CA ALA A 131 11.42 -7.60 15.68
C ALA A 131 11.60 -6.43 16.65
N ARG A 132 10.57 -6.09 17.42
CA ARG A 132 10.50 -4.91 18.29
C ARG A 132 10.77 -3.60 17.56
N TRP A 133 10.44 -3.57 16.28
CA TRP A 133 10.55 -2.39 15.44
C TRP A 133 9.54 -2.44 14.32
N GLY A 134 8.90 -1.33 14.04
CA GLY A 134 7.96 -1.24 12.91
C GLY A 134 7.41 0.16 12.76
N ARG A 135 6.95 0.44 11.53
CA ARG A 135 6.25 1.70 11.21
C ARG A 135 5.10 1.40 10.27
N ILE A 136 3.92 1.89 10.63
CA ILE A 136 2.74 1.84 9.77
C ILE A 136 2.35 3.27 9.45
N ILE A 137 2.31 3.60 8.16
CA ILE A 137 1.99 4.93 7.66
C ILE A 137 0.74 4.82 6.80
N ASN A 138 -0.29 5.57 7.17
CA ASN A 138 -1.54 5.62 6.42
C ASN A 138 -1.63 6.95 5.68
N ILE A 139 -1.76 6.88 4.36
CA ILE A 139 -1.92 8.09 3.54
C ILE A 139 -3.40 8.43 3.51
N GLY A 140 -3.73 9.55 4.14
CA GLY A 140 -5.08 10.08 4.18
C GLY A 140 -5.28 11.22 3.18
N SER A 141 -6.34 11.96 3.38
CA SER A 141 -6.67 13.13 2.57
C SER A 141 -7.27 14.22 3.44
N VAL A 142 -7.01 15.46 3.07
CA VAL A 142 -7.68 16.62 3.68
C VAL A 142 -9.20 16.58 3.48
N VAL A 143 -9.67 15.91 2.45
CA VAL A 143 -11.11 15.73 2.16
C VAL A 143 -11.80 14.99 3.31
N GLY A 144 -11.13 14.07 3.98
CA GLY A 144 -11.68 13.38 5.16
C GLY A 144 -12.01 14.33 6.31
N ALA A 145 -11.26 15.42 6.45
CA ALA A 145 -11.49 16.43 7.49
C ALA A 145 -12.40 17.56 7.03
N MET A 146 -12.26 18.00 5.78
CA MET A 146 -12.98 19.15 5.23
C MET A 146 -14.31 18.77 4.58
N GLY A 147 -14.40 17.55 4.06
CA GLY A 147 -15.50 17.13 3.19
C GLY A 147 -15.37 17.67 1.77
N ASN A 148 -16.08 17.04 0.86
CA ASN A 148 -16.21 17.50 -0.52
C ASN A 148 -17.50 16.95 -1.11
N ALA A 149 -18.19 17.76 -1.92
CA ALA A 149 -19.42 17.34 -2.56
C ALA A 149 -19.20 16.08 -3.41
N GLY A 150 -20.13 15.12 -3.31
CA GLY A 150 -20.04 13.86 -4.05
C GLY A 150 -19.07 12.84 -3.50
N GLN A 151 -18.42 13.09 -2.37
CA GLN A 151 -17.40 12.21 -1.80
C GLN A 151 -17.71 11.72 -0.38
N VAL A 152 -18.98 11.48 -0.06
CA VAL A 152 -19.37 11.03 1.29
C VAL A 152 -18.74 9.67 1.64
N ASN A 153 -18.54 8.78 0.66
CA ASN A 153 -17.89 7.50 0.82
C ASN A 153 -16.37 7.63 1.02
N TYR A 154 -15.76 8.57 0.36
CA TYR A 154 -14.32 8.80 0.42
C TYR A 154 -13.88 9.44 1.74
#